data_de88d816be3b2f1c48189ed92e91cfdf
#
_entry.id   de88d816be3b2f1c48189ed92e91cfdf
#
_cell.length_a   1.000
_cell.length_b   1.000
_cell.length_c   1.000
_cell.angle_alpha   90.00
_cell.angle_beta   90.00
_cell.angle_gamma   90.00
#
_symmetry.space_group_name_H-M   'P 1'
#
loop_
_entity.id
_entity.type
_entity.pdbx_description
1 polymer ?
#
loop_
_entity_poly.entity_id
_entity_poly.type
_entity_poly.pdbx_seq_one_letter_code
_entity_poly.pdbx_strand_id
1 'polypeptide(L)'
;MEVTAAERTTIYTNISPLAQRVNNYIQTQHSSIAAVAKDIGYSRTTVSRYLTGKYDSNPNDLESKLTDFLTRQTGEAVDLTTPLAESEGKTWQTPVFFESRDAKAVLGVCQSCQEYIGLGIVVARSGYGKTYALRQYAKLSRVAYIECDDTMSSRDLVEAIERSIGLPNGYGTIWRRVNGIREFFNTNKGYLLIIDEADKLVSKYTQKKMEIMRAVFDQSDVGLVIAGEPKLEAQIKTYLVRMANRVDFYASLRGLSPSEVEGYLTDFRIEPEALVELKARACNMQTGCFRLLDRTLSNVRRILKETGEETVTVKTIAQASSMMML
;
A
#
# COMPACT_ATOMS: atom_id res chain seq x y z
N MET A 1 -1.40 8.36 -26.74
CA MET A 1 -1.02 8.49 -25.32
C MET A 1 -1.44 7.22 -24.62
N GLU A 2 -0.51 6.36 -24.32
CA GLU A 2 -0.75 5.13 -23.55
C GLU A 2 -0.94 5.50 -22.09
N VAL A 3 -2.10 5.16 -21.54
CA VAL A 3 -2.40 5.32 -20.11
C VAL A 3 -1.58 4.28 -19.35
N THR A 4 -0.72 4.72 -18.43
CA THR A 4 0.18 3.86 -17.67
C THR A 4 -0.59 2.92 -16.73
N ALA A 5 0.01 1.79 -16.35
CA ALA A 5 -0.62 0.75 -15.51
C ALA A 5 -1.13 1.28 -14.14
N ALA A 6 -0.54 2.36 -13.62
CA ALA A 6 -0.95 3.01 -12.39
C ALA A 6 -2.30 3.73 -12.49
N GLU A 7 -2.64 4.28 -13.66
CA GLU A 7 -3.96 4.92 -13.89
C GLU A 7 -5.09 3.90 -14.03
N ARG A 8 -4.78 2.65 -14.39
CA ARG A 8 -5.77 1.58 -14.49
C ARG A 8 -6.24 1.06 -13.11
N THR A 9 -5.43 1.16 -12.08
CA THR A 9 -5.75 0.62 -10.74
C THR A 9 -6.67 1.53 -9.93
N THR A 10 -6.74 2.84 -10.22
CA THR A 10 -7.54 3.80 -9.44
C THR A 10 -9.01 3.91 -9.90
N ILE A 11 -9.39 3.26 -11.00
CA ILE A 11 -10.73 3.38 -11.62
C ILE A 11 -11.75 2.35 -11.07
N TYR A 12 -11.31 1.34 -10.31
CA TYR A 12 -12.18 0.19 -9.95
C TYR A 12 -12.96 0.31 -8.63
N THR A 13 -12.91 1.41 -7.92
CA THR A 13 -13.55 1.55 -6.59
C THR A 13 -15.04 1.89 -6.61
N ASN A 14 -15.69 2.04 -7.79
CA ASN A 14 -17.11 2.41 -7.88
C ASN A 14 -17.88 1.65 -8.99
N ILE A 15 -17.50 0.42 -9.31
CA ILE A 15 -18.16 -0.39 -10.32
C ILE A 15 -19.26 -1.24 -9.63
N SER A 16 -20.50 -1.18 -10.13
CA SER A 16 -21.61 -1.97 -9.60
C SER A 16 -21.33 -3.48 -9.66
N PRO A 17 -21.89 -4.30 -8.75
CA PRO A 17 -21.74 -5.76 -8.78
C PRO A 17 -22.16 -6.39 -10.13
N LEU A 18 -23.19 -5.83 -10.75
CA LEU A 18 -23.65 -6.26 -12.07
C LEU A 18 -22.60 -5.98 -13.16
N ALA A 19 -21.99 -4.79 -13.15
CA ALA A 19 -20.94 -4.44 -14.10
C ALA A 19 -19.70 -5.34 -13.97
N GLN A 20 -19.36 -5.76 -12.75
CA GLN A 20 -18.30 -6.73 -12.50
C GLN A 20 -18.63 -8.10 -13.10
N ARG A 21 -19.86 -8.58 -12.94
CA ARG A 21 -20.34 -9.86 -13.53
C ARG A 21 -20.30 -9.84 -15.06
N VAL A 22 -20.73 -8.74 -15.68
CA VAL A 22 -20.65 -8.58 -17.14
C VAL A 22 -19.20 -8.56 -17.62
N ASN A 23 -18.30 -7.88 -16.91
CA ASN A 23 -16.86 -7.88 -17.24
C ASN A 23 -16.26 -9.29 -17.13
N ASN A 24 -16.60 -10.04 -16.08
CA ASN A 24 -16.17 -11.44 -15.94
C ASN A 24 -16.70 -12.33 -17.07
N TYR A 25 -17.96 -12.19 -17.42
CA TYR A 25 -18.54 -12.92 -18.56
C TYR A 25 -17.78 -12.62 -19.86
N ILE A 26 -17.48 -11.34 -20.15
CA ILE A 26 -16.73 -10.95 -21.34
C ILE A 26 -15.33 -11.59 -21.35
N GLN A 27 -14.67 -11.66 -20.22
CA GLN A 27 -13.33 -12.27 -20.12
C GLN A 27 -13.35 -13.79 -20.24
N THR A 28 -14.29 -14.47 -19.54
CA THR A 28 -14.36 -15.94 -19.53
C THR A 28 -14.86 -16.52 -20.83
N GLN A 29 -15.81 -15.87 -21.50
CA GLN A 29 -16.38 -16.33 -22.76
C GLN A 29 -15.71 -15.75 -24.00
N HIS A 30 -14.54 -15.06 -23.83
CA HIS A 30 -13.83 -14.38 -24.92
C HIS A 30 -14.74 -13.48 -25.79
N SER A 31 -15.78 -12.89 -25.17
CA SER A 31 -16.73 -12.01 -25.83
C SER A 31 -16.20 -10.57 -25.91
N SER A 32 -16.98 -9.64 -26.44
CA SER A 32 -16.61 -8.23 -26.51
C SER A 32 -17.74 -7.33 -26.01
N ILE A 33 -17.37 -6.13 -25.51
CA ILE A 33 -18.35 -5.11 -25.11
C ILE A 33 -19.30 -4.78 -26.27
N ALA A 34 -18.83 -4.83 -27.51
CA ALA A 34 -19.65 -4.58 -28.70
C ALA A 34 -20.69 -5.68 -28.93
N ALA A 35 -20.35 -6.94 -28.65
CA ALA A 35 -21.27 -8.08 -28.75
C ALA A 35 -22.39 -7.98 -27.71
N VAL A 36 -22.01 -7.72 -26.44
CA VAL A 36 -22.98 -7.51 -25.34
C VAL A 36 -23.91 -6.35 -25.65
N ALA A 37 -23.35 -5.20 -26.09
CA ALA A 37 -24.12 -3.99 -26.41
C ALA A 37 -25.13 -4.24 -27.53
N LYS A 38 -24.75 -4.97 -28.55
CA LYS A 38 -25.65 -5.37 -29.69
C LYS A 38 -26.79 -6.24 -29.20
N ASP A 39 -26.52 -7.20 -28.33
CA ASP A 39 -27.52 -8.15 -27.81
C ASP A 39 -28.59 -7.47 -26.94
N ILE A 40 -28.19 -6.50 -26.12
CA ILE A 40 -29.09 -5.74 -25.25
C ILE A 40 -29.72 -4.49 -25.92
N GLY A 41 -29.35 -4.20 -27.18
CA GLY A 41 -29.89 -3.07 -27.94
C GLY A 41 -29.37 -1.69 -27.51
N TYR A 42 -28.12 -1.61 -26.97
CA TYR A 42 -27.49 -0.36 -26.57
C TYR A 42 -26.24 -0.06 -27.39
N SER A 43 -25.80 1.20 -27.35
CA SER A 43 -24.53 1.57 -27.99
C SER A 43 -23.34 0.97 -27.19
N ARG A 44 -22.25 0.58 -27.90
CA ARG A 44 -20.99 0.15 -27.27
C ARG A 44 -20.47 1.16 -26.26
N THR A 45 -20.60 2.46 -26.57
CA THR A 45 -20.15 3.56 -25.72
C THR A 45 -20.93 3.60 -24.41
N THR A 46 -22.25 3.43 -24.44
CA THR A 46 -23.12 3.38 -23.28
C THR A 46 -22.73 2.25 -22.33
N VAL A 47 -22.61 1.02 -22.87
CA VAL A 47 -22.22 -0.16 -22.08
C VAL A 47 -20.82 -0.01 -21.52
N SER A 48 -19.87 0.50 -22.30
CA SER A 48 -18.50 0.75 -21.83
C SER A 48 -18.45 1.76 -20.68
N ARG A 49 -19.24 2.85 -20.74
CA ARG A 49 -19.33 3.84 -19.64
C ARG A 49 -19.93 3.24 -18.38
N TYR A 50 -20.93 2.39 -18.49
CA TYR A 50 -21.52 1.67 -17.36
C TYR A 50 -20.52 0.70 -16.73
N LEU A 51 -19.85 -0.13 -17.53
CA LEU A 51 -18.86 -1.10 -17.06
C LEU A 51 -17.61 -0.46 -16.42
N THR A 52 -17.35 0.81 -16.72
CA THR A 52 -16.24 1.58 -16.15
C THR A 52 -16.65 2.55 -15.04
N GLY A 53 -17.93 2.50 -14.58
CA GLY A 53 -18.43 3.40 -13.52
C GLY A 53 -18.58 4.87 -13.92
N LYS A 54 -18.59 5.18 -15.23
CA LYS A 54 -18.70 6.54 -15.79
C LYS A 54 -20.06 6.82 -16.44
N TYR A 55 -21.10 6.07 -16.06
CA TYR A 55 -22.42 6.23 -16.60
C TYR A 55 -23.23 7.26 -15.81
N ASP A 56 -23.65 8.35 -16.45
CA ASP A 56 -24.22 9.53 -15.79
C ASP A 56 -25.76 9.61 -15.86
N SER A 57 -26.42 8.59 -16.48
CA SER A 57 -27.87 8.54 -16.61
C SER A 57 -28.47 7.48 -15.69
N ASN A 58 -29.80 7.44 -15.55
CA ASN A 58 -30.48 6.42 -14.76
C ASN A 58 -30.17 5.01 -15.31
N PRO A 59 -29.54 4.12 -14.53
CA PRO A 59 -29.07 2.83 -15.01
C PRO A 59 -30.15 1.74 -15.04
N ASN A 60 -31.33 1.94 -14.47
CA ASN A 60 -32.32 0.88 -14.20
C ASN A 60 -32.69 0.04 -15.44
N ASP A 61 -32.97 0.66 -16.60
CA ASP A 61 -33.29 -0.06 -17.83
C ASP A 61 -32.10 -0.83 -18.39
N LEU A 62 -30.91 -0.22 -18.33
CA LEU A 62 -29.65 -0.86 -18.74
C LEU A 62 -29.31 -2.05 -17.84
N GLU A 63 -29.49 -1.89 -16.53
CA GLU A 63 -29.23 -2.96 -15.54
C GLU A 63 -30.20 -4.13 -15.70
N SER A 64 -31.49 -3.85 -15.92
CA SER A 64 -32.50 -4.89 -16.23
C SER A 64 -32.08 -5.73 -17.45
N LYS A 65 -31.72 -5.07 -18.56
CA LYS A 65 -31.30 -5.74 -19.78
C LYS A 65 -29.99 -6.51 -19.67
N LEU A 66 -29.04 -5.99 -18.90
CA LEU A 66 -27.78 -6.68 -18.59
C LEU A 66 -28.01 -7.92 -17.71
N THR A 67 -28.95 -7.83 -16.77
CA THR A 67 -29.35 -8.95 -15.92
C THR A 67 -30.04 -10.05 -16.76
N ASP A 68 -31.00 -9.68 -17.63
CA ASP A 68 -31.65 -10.59 -18.54
C ASP A 68 -30.68 -11.23 -19.52
N PHE A 69 -29.69 -10.48 -19.99
CA PHE A 69 -28.63 -11.00 -20.85
C PHE A 69 -27.81 -12.08 -20.13
N LEU A 70 -27.32 -11.77 -18.91
CA LEU A 70 -26.53 -12.72 -18.12
C LEU A 70 -27.34 -13.98 -17.81
N THR A 71 -28.61 -13.84 -17.37
CA THR A 71 -29.51 -14.98 -17.09
C THR A 71 -29.72 -15.87 -18.31
N ARG A 72 -29.89 -15.29 -19.50
CA ARG A 72 -30.02 -16.06 -20.77
C ARG A 72 -28.73 -16.78 -21.14
N GLN A 73 -27.57 -16.19 -20.87
CA GLN A 73 -26.27 -16.75 -21.26
C GLN A 73 -25.73 -17.77 -20.24
N THR A 74 -26.03 -17.61 -18.95
CA THR A 74 -25.51 -18.48 -17.89
C THR A 74 -26.53 -19.56 -17.46
N GLY A 75 -27.81 -19.39 -17.79
CA GLY A 75 -28.89 -20.32 -17.38
C GLY A 75 -29.30 -20.20 -15.92
N GLU A 76 -28.70 -19.30 -15.17
CA GLU A 76 -28.94 -19.06 -13.74
C GLU A 76 -29.58 -17.68 -13.53
N ALA A 77 -30.59 -17.62 -12.65
CA ALA A 77 -31.16 -16.33 -12.24
C ALA A 77 -30.07 -15.48 -11.51
N VAL A 78 -29.82 -14.28 -12.03
CA VAL A 78 -28.83 -13.39 -11.46
C VAL A 78 -29.40 -12.76 -10.19
N ASP A 79 -29.11 -13.36 -9.02
CA ASP A 79 -29.41 -12.78 -7.72
C ASP A 79 -28.39 -11.68 -7.41
N LEU A 80 -28.83 -10.44 -7.47
CA LEU A 80 -27.99 -9.24 -7.21
C LEU A 80 -27.65 -9.07 -5.72
N THR A 81 -28.33 -9.80 -4.84
CA THR A 81 -28.10 -9.74 -3.38
C THR A 81 -27.02 -10.71 -2.91
N THR A 82 -26.71 -11.72 -3.72
CA THR A 82 -25.63 -12.66 -3.45
C THR A 82 -24.31 -12.06 -3.97
N PRO A 83 -23.32 -11.83 -3.11
CA PRO A 83 -21.96 -11.56 -3.59
C PRO A 83 -21.58 -12.67 -4.57
N LEU A 84 -20.87 -12.33 -5.66
CA LEU A 84 -20.32 -13.32 -6.58
C LEU A 84 -19.77 -14.48 -5.74
N ALA A 85 -20.43 -15.63 -5.76
CA ALA A 85 -19.86 -16.84 -5.21
C ALA A 85 -18.55 -17.02 -5.99
N GLU A 86 -17.45 -16.69 -5.33
CA GLU A 86 -16.13 -17.09 -5.80
C GLU A 86 -16.23 -18.58 -6.00
N SER A 87 -15.97 -19.03 -7.21
CA SER A 87 -15.80 -20.47 -7.50
C SER A 87 -15.00 -21.05 -6.35
N GLU A 88 -15.51 -22.10 -5.70
CA GLU A 88 -14.93 -22.77 -4.53
C GLU A 88 -13.57 -23.43 -4.82
N GLY A 89 -12.61 -22.64 -5.25
CA GLY A 89 -11.23 -22.79 -4.89
C GLY A 89 -10.99 -21.71 -3.82
N LYS A 90 -10.81 -22.07 -2.56
CA LYS A 90 -10.35 -21.13 -1.53
C LYS A 90 -9.14 -20.41 -2.07
N THR A 91 -9.38 -19.23 -2.67
CA THR A 91 -8.30 -18.36 -3.10
C THR A 91 -7.55 -17.93 -1.85
N TRP A 92 -6.34 -18.38 -1.74
CA TRP A 92 -5.39 -18.07 -0.69
C TRP A 92 -5.16 -16.54 -0.68
N GLN A 93 -6.01 -15.80 0.02
CA GLN A 93 -5.88 -14.35 0.11
C GLN A 93 -4.98 -14.01 1.29
N THR A 94 -3.88 -13.32 1.02
CA THR A 94 -3.17 -12.62 2.08
C THR A 94 -4.07 -11.51 2.61
N PRO A 95 -4.15 -11.31 3.94
CA PRO A 95 -4.92 -10.19 4.48
C PRO A 95 -4.46 -8.88 3.84
N VAL A 96 -5.43 -8.03 3.48
CA VAL A 96 -5.16 -6.72 2.86
C VAL A 96 -4.23 -5.88 3.74
N PHE A 97 -4.31 -6.04 5.05
CA PHE A 97 -3.39 -5.48 6.03
C PHE A 97 -3.30 -6.39 7.26
N PHE A 98 -2.09 -6.80 7.61
CA PHE A 98 -1.85 -7.58 8.81
C PHE A 98 -1.35 -6.68 9.94
N GLU A 99 -2.17 -6.54 10.99
CA GLU A 99 -1.87 -5.71 12.15
C GLU A 99 -0.89 -6.41 13.12
N SER A 100 0.35 -6.58 12.68
CA SER A 100 1.42 -7.06 13.55
C SER A 100 1.70 -6.06 14.68
N ARG A 101 2.37 -6.52 15.74
CA ARG A 101 2.86 -5.65 16.83
C ARG A 101 3.66 -4.46 16.28
N ASP A 102 4.52 -4.71 15.31
CA ASP A 102 5.34 -3.68 14.68
C ASP A 102 4.50 -2.71 13.85
N ALA A 103 3.49 -3.21 13.12
CA ALA A 103 2.54 -2.35 12.41
C ALA A 103 1.76 -1.44 13.37
N LYS A 104 1.26 -2.00 14.49
CA LYS A 104 0.58 -1.22 15.54
C LYS A 104 1.49 -0.14 16.14
N ALA A 105 2.77 -0.45 16.37
CA ALA A 105 3.72 0.54 16.87
C ALA A 105 3.93 1.69 15.88
N VAL A 106 4.06 1.41 14.57
CA VAL A 106 4.16 2.45 13.54
C VAL A 106 2.90 3.32 13.49
N LEU A 107 1.71 2.69 13.46
CA LEU A 107 0.45 3.42 13.45
C LEU A 107 0.29 4.29 14.69
N GLY A 108 0.67 3.78 15.88
CA GLY A 108 0.63 4.52 17.14
C GLY A 108 1.55 5.74 17.13
N VAL A 109 2.78 5.63 16.61
CA VAL A 109 3.68 6.78 16.43
C VAL A 109 3.07 7.81 15.48
N CYS A 110 2.53 7.38 14.35
CA CYS A 110 1.89 8.30 13.39
C CYS A 110 0.70 9.03 14.02
N GLN A 111 -0.16 8.30 14.73
CA GLN A 111 -1.32 8.88 15.41
C GLN A 111 -0.90 9.90 16.47
N SER A 112 0.04 9.53 17.32
CA SER A 112 0.53 10.43 18.39
C SER A 112 1.18 11.69 17.80
N CYS A 113 1.99 11.56 16.74
CA CYS A 113 2.59 12.71 16.07
C CYS A 113 1.53 13.63 15.45
N GLN A 114 0.48 13.07 14.85
CA GLN A 114 -0.59 13.86 14.24
C GLN A 114 -1.44 14.57 15.31
N GLU A 115 -1.75 13.90 16.42
CA GLU A 115 -2.59 14.43 17.48
C GLU A 115 -1.88 15.51 18.32
N TYR A 116 -0.60 15.28 18.67
CA TYR A 116 0.15 16.16 19.55
C TYR A 116 1.16 17.09 18.82
N ILE A 117 1.14 17.11 17.50
CA ILE A 117 2.07 17.89 16.67
C ILE A 117 3.53 17.57 17.06
N GLY A 118 3.81 16.29 17.29
CA GLY A 118 5.09 15.80 17.77
C GLY A 118 6.01 15.33 16.65
N LEU A 119 7.28 15.10 17.00
CA LEU A 119 8.30 14.50 16.15
C LEU A 119 8.44 13.01 16.51
N GLY A 120 8.19 12.15 15.53
CA GLY A 120 8.33 10.69 15.65
C GLY A 120 9.48 10.15 14.81
N ILE A 121 10.15 9.12 15.32
CA ILE A 121 11.14 8.36 14.57
C ILE A 121 10.74 6.89 14.53
N VAL A 122 10.74 6.31 13.34
CA VAL A 122 10.49 4.88 13.11
C VAL A 122 11.72 4.27 12.43
N VAL A 123 12.36 3.32 13.09
CA VAL A 123 13.50 2.60 12.53
C VAL A 123 13.20 1.11 12.37
N ALA A 124 13.55 0.57 11.20
CA ALA A 124 13.36 -0.83 10.90
C ALA A 124 14.37 -1.33 9.87
N ARG A 125 14.77 -2.58 9.99
CA ARG A 125 15.48 -3.27 8.91
C ARG A 125 14.60 -3.38 7.68
N SER A 126 15.23 -3.51 6.52
CA SER A 126 14.53 -3.76 5.26
C SER A 126 13.62 -4.98 5.35
N GLY A 127 12.39 -4.88 4.84
CA GLY A 127 11.43 -5.97 4.82
C GLY A 127 10.60 -6.19 6.09
N TYR A 128 10.76 -5.37 7.15
CA TYR A 128 10.00 -5.49 8.40
C TYR A 128 8.59 -4.88 8.35
N GLY A 129 8.15 -4.39 7.19
CA GLY A 129 6.79 -3.86 7.00
C GLY A 129 6.63 -2.37 7.31
N LYS A 130 7.71 -1.63 7.63
CA LYS A 130 7.70 -0.19 7.91
C LYS A 130 6.91 0.60 6.87
N THR A 131 7.36 0.59 5.63
CA THR A 131 6.74 1.31 4.50
C THR A 131 5.27 0.93 4.29
N TYR A 132 4.94 -0.36 4.47
CA TYR A 132 3.58 -0.85 4.33
C TYR A 132 2.64 -0.26 5.39
N ALA A 133 3.07 -0.24 6.66
CA ALA A 133 2.32 0.38 7.75
C ALA A 133 2.19 1.91 7.58
N LEU A 134 3.26 2.60 7.18
CA LEU A 134 3.23 4.03 6.90
C LEU A 134 2.28 4.39 5.76
N ARG A 135 2.31 3.63 4.67
CA ARG A 135 1.38 3.82 3.54
C ARG A 135 -0.06 3.50 3.91
N GLN A 136 -0.30 2.58 4.85
CA GLN A 136 -1.64 2.33 5.37
C GLN A 136 -2.16 3.55 6.15
N TYR A 137 -1.34 4.15 7.01
CA TYR A 137 -1.69 5.37 7.72
C TYR A 137 -1.88 6.57 6.76
N ALA A 138 -1.08 6.64 5.70
CA ALA A 138 -1.15 7.69 4.69
C ALA A 138 -2.47 7.71 3.87
N LYS A 139 -3.33 6.70 4.01
CA LYS A 139 -4.69 6.71 3.43
C LYS A 139 -5.67 7.59 4.22
N LEU A 140 -5.31 7.97 5.44
CA LEU A 140 -6.12 8.85 6.27
C LEU A 140 -6.06 10.30 5.77
N SER A 141 -7.09 11.07 6.11
CA SER A 141 -7.16 12.49 5.76
C SER A 141 -6.05 13.28 6.46
N ARG A 142 -5.56 14.33 5.80
CA ARG A 142 -4.51 15.22 6.34
C ARG A 142 -3.18 14.53 6.63
N VAL A 143 -2.85 13.49 5.87
CA VAL A 143 -1.55 12.83 5.94
C VAL A 143 -0.83 13.02 4.61
N ALA A 144 0.32 13.67 4.67
CA ALA A 144 1.25 13.82 3.56
C ALA A 144 2.34 12.75 3.67
N TYR A 145 2.56 11.98 2.63
CA TYR A 145 3.55 10.90 2.60
C TYR A 145 4.55 11.10 1.47
N ILE A 146 5.83 10.99 1.80
CA ILE A 146 6.94 11.07 0.86
C ILE A 146 7.88 9.89 1.10
N GLU A 147 8.28 9.24 0.04
CA GLU A 147 9.34 8.24 0.02
C GLU A 147 10.59 8.86 -0.63
N CYS A 148 11.69 8.86 0.09
CA CYS A 148 12.93 9.47 -0.35
C CYS A 148 13.83 8.50 -1.10
N ASP A 149 14.67 9.02 -1.99
CA ASP A 149 15.73 8.29 -2.62
C ASP A 149 17.06 9.07 -2.61
N ASP A 150 18.13 8.38 -2.95
CA ASP A 150 19.49 8.95 -2.92
C ASP A 150 19.71 10.04 -3.97
N THR A 151 18.90 10.09 -5.02
CA THR A 151 19.02 11.07 -6.13
C THR A 151 18.35 12.39 -5.81
N MET A 152 17.49 12.44 -4.81
CA MET A 152 16.76 13.64 -4.41
C MET A 152 17.68 14.78 -4.03
N SER A 153 17.57 15.92 -4.72
CA SER A 153 18.14 17.19 -4.29
C SER A 153 17.28 17.87 -3.21
N SER A 154 17.79 18.94 -2.59
CA SER A 154 16.97 19.76 -1.68
C SER A 154 15.76 20.39 -2.35
N ARG A 155 15.83 20.66 -3.65
CA ARG A 155 14.70 21.20 -4.44
C ARG A 155 13.66 20.15 -4.67
N ASP A 156 14.06 18.92 -5.01
CA ASP A 156 13.16 17.79 -5.24
C ASP A 156 12.42 17.39 -3.97
N LEU A 157 13.08 17.42 -2.81
CA LEU A 157 12.45 17.18 -1.52
C LEU A 157 11.34 18.21 -1.25
N VAL A 158 11.62 19.52 -1.45
CA VAL A 158 10.61 20.56 -1.25
C VAL A 158 9.45 20.39 -2.22
N GLU A 159 9.73 20.05 -3.48
CA GLU A 159 8.70 19.77 -4.49
C GLU A 159 7.84 18.55 -4.15
N ALA A 160 8.45 17.49 -3.62
CA ALA A 160 7.72 16.31 -3.15
C ALA A 160 6.78 16.66 -1.98
N ILE A 161 7.20 17.52 -1.06
CA ILE A 161 6.34 18.01 0.02
C ILE A 161 5.16 18.81 -0.55
N GLU A 162 5.42 19.81 -1.40
CA GLU A 162 4.37 20.62 -2.02
C GLU A 162 3.35 19.76 -2.75
N ARG A 163 3.83 18.79 -3.54
CA ARG A 163 2.96 17.86 -4.28
C ARG A 163 2.10 17.01 -3.33
N SER A 164 2.68 16.51 -2.22
CA SER A 164 1.97 15.64 -1.27
C SER A 164 0.85 16.37 -0.51
N ILE A 165 0.92 17.68 -0.40
CA ILE A 165 -0.11 18.52 0.24
C ILE A 165 -1.01 19.27 -0.76
N GLY A 166 -0.83 19.01 -2.06
CA GLY A 166 -1.65 19.63 -3.12
C GLY A 166 -1.33 21.08 -3.43
N LEU A 167 -0.16 21.58 -3.01
CA LEU A 167 0.29 22.91 -3.43
C LEU A 167 0.75 22.87 -4.89
N PRO A 168 0.45 23.92 -5.69
CA PRO A 168 0.97 24.05 -7.04
C PRO A 168 2.51 24.14 -7.00
N ASN A 169 3.17 23.65 -8.05
CA ASN A 169 4.64 23.73 -8.17
C ASN A 169 5.13 25.16 -7.90
N GLY A 170 5.84 25.33 -6.80
CA GLY A 170 6.30 26.64 -6.36
C GLY A 170 7.43 27.18 -7.24
N TYR A 171 7.31 28.44 -7.61
CA TYR A 171 8.37 29.19 -8.28
C TYR A 171 9.25 29.90 -7.26
N GLY A 172 10.55 30.01 -7.54
CA GLY A 172 11.49 30.81 -6.77
C GLY A 172 12.50 29.99 -5.97
N THR A 173 13.01 30.59 -4.93
CA THR A 173 14.07 30.02 -4.07
C THR A 173 13.50 28.92 -3.17
N ILE A 174 14.35 27.98 -2.75
CA ILE A 174 13.99 26.95 -1.75
C ILE A 174 13.40 27.60 -0.49
N TRP A 175 13.97 28.70 -0.03
CA TRP A 175 13.48 29.42 1.14
C TRP A 175 12.01 29.87 0.98
N ARG A 176 11.66 30.48 -0.16
CA ARG A 176 10.29 30.93 -0.44
C ARG A 176 9.30 29.76 -0.47
N ARG A 177 9.71 28.65 -1.09
CA ARG A 177 8.89 27.44 -1.18
C ARG A 177 8.67 26.81 0.21
N VAL A 178 9.72 26.71 1.02
CA VAL A 178 9.62 26.23 2.41
C VAL A 178 8.69 27.11 3.24
N ASN A 179 8.70 28.42 3.06
CA ASN A 179 7.75 29.32 3.74
C ASN A 179 6.30 29.08 3.29
N GLY A 180 6.06 28.84 2.00
CA GLY A 180 4.71 28.47 1.52
C GLY A 180 4.21 27.17 2.14
N ILE A 181 5.08 26.15 2.32
CA ILE A 181 4.74 24.90 3.03
C ILE A 181 4.37 25.18 4.49
N ARG A 182 5.13 26.04 5.18
CA ARG A 182 4.85 26.40 6.58
C ARG A 182 3.51 27.15 6.71
N GLU A 183 3.25 28.10 5.84
CA GLU A 183 1.96 28.82 5.78
C GLU A 183 0.81 27.86 5.55
N PHE A 184 0.97 26.89 4.66
CA PHE A 184 -0.02 25.85 4.45
C PHE A 184 -0.34 25.08 5.72
N PHE A 185 0.66 24.54 6.43
CA PHE A 185 0.46 23.77 7.65
C PHE A 185 -0.08 24.63 8.82
N ASN A 186 0.33 25.88 8.91
CA ASN A 186 -0.18 26.82 9.92
C ASN A 186 -1.64 27.18 9.69
N THR A 187 -2.07 27.22 8.43
CA THR A 187 -3.47 27.47 8.07
C THR A 187 -4.32 26.19 8.15
N ASN A 188 -3.78 25.06 7.76
CA ASN A 188 -4.47 23.79 7.72
C ASN A 188 -4.01 22.88 8.87
N LYS A 189 -4.65 22.99 10.01
CA LYS A 189 -4.26 22.23 11.23
C LYS A 189 -4.53 20.72 11.13
N GLY A 190 -3.81 19.95 11.95
CA GLY A 190 -4.00 18.49 12.09
C GLY A 190 -3.40 17.68 10.96
N TYR A 191 -2.40 18.22 10.26
CA TYR A 191 -1.62 17.48 9.28
C TYR A 191 -0.50 16.67 9.93
N LEU A 192 -0.22 15.51 9.33
CA LEU A 192 0.98 14.72 9.56
C LEU A 192 1.82 14.69 8.28
N LEU A 193 3.11 14.96 8.39
CA LEU A 193 4.08 14.76 7.32
C LEU A 193 4.91 13.51 7.63
N ILE A 194 4.84 12.51 6.74
CA ILE A 194 5.60 11.26 6.85
C ILE A 194 6.71 11.27 5.80
N ILE A 195 7.95 11.07 6.25
CA ILE A 195 9.14 10.95 5.40
C ILE A 195 9.69 9.55 5.55
N ASP A 196 9.48 8.71 4.57
CA ASP A 196 10.02 7.35 4.54
C ASP A 196 11.36 7.29 3.81
N GLU A 197 12.19 6.30 4.13
CA GLU A 197 13.55 6.12 3.62
C GLU A 197 14.45 7.34 3.87
N ALA A 198 14.23 8.06 4.97
CA ALA A 198 14.89 9.33 5.29
C ALA A 198 16.41 9.20 5.55
N ASP A 199 16.90 8.01 5.83
CA ASP A 199 18.33 7.73 5.91
C ASP A 199 19.08 8.05 4.60
N LYS A 200 18.39 8.04 3.46
CA LYS A 200 18.90 8.46 2.15
C LYS A 200 19.10 9.99 2.03
N LEU A 201 18.44 10.77 2.89
CA LEU A 201 18.58 12.22 2.91
C LEU A 201 19.82 12.69 3.68
N VAL A 202 20.38 11.84 4.54
CA VAL A 202 21.49 12.19 5.43
C VAL A 202 22.79 11.71 4.83
N SER A 203 23.71 12.63 4.63
CA SER A 203 25.07 12.34 4.21
C SER A 203 26.05 12.92 5.23
N LYS A 204 27.21 12.29 5.40
CA LYS A 204 28.29 12.84 6.24
C LYS A 204 28.80 14.20 5.75
N TYR A 205 28.57 14.51 4.47
CA TYR A 205 29.03 15.77 3.85
C TYR A 205 27.97 16.87 3.83
N THR A 206 26.69 16.52 3.96
CA THR A 206 25.60 17.51 3.93
C THR A 206 24.38 17.01 4.69
N GLN A 207 23.86 17.89 5.53
CA GLN A 207 22.62 17.67 6.30
C GLN A 207 21.51 18.62 5.85
N LYS A 208 21.73 19.34 4.74
CA LYS A 208 20.86 20.43 4.30
C LYS A 208 19.40 19.99 4.12
N LYS A 209 19.18 18.77 3.61
CA LYS A 209 17.84 18.23 3.41
C LYS A 209 17.10 18.01 4.75
N MET A 210 17.80 17.44 5.74
CA MET A 210 17.23 17.25 7.09
C MET A 210 17.01 18.58 7.83
N GLU A 211 17.88 19.57 7.60
CA GLU A 211 17.67 20.91 8.15
C GLU A 211 16.44 21.60 7.53
N ILE A 212 16.12 21.34 6.27
CA ILE A 212 14.86 21.80 5.65
C ILE A 212 13.66 21.17 6.37
N MET A 213 13.70 19.84 6.62
CA MET A 213 12.64 19.13 7.35
C MET A 213 12.47 19.69 8.76
N ARG A 214 13.57 19.87 9.47
CA ARG A 214 13.56 20.52 10.80
C ARG A 214 12.94 21.91 10.74
N ALA A 215 13.32 22.69 9.75
CA ALA A 215 12.83 24.06 9.61
C ALA A 215 11.33 24.12 9.26
N VAL A 216 10.79 23.12 8.57
CA VAL A 216 9.34 22.98 8.39
C VAL A 216 8.68 22.62 9.72
N PHE A 217 9.18 21.62 10.43
CA PHE A 217 8.61 21.17 11.71
C PHE A 217 8.66 22.27 12.78
N ASP A 218 9.82 22.94 12.96
CA ASP A 218 10.03 23.95 14.01
C ASP A 218 9.15 25.20 13.86
N GLN A 219 8.65 25.50 12.67
CA GLN A 219 7.95 26.75 12.37
C GLN A 219 6.55 26.54 11.78
N SER A 220 5.99 25.35 11.93
CA SER A 220 4.62 25.08 11.52
C SER A 220 3.93 24.06 12.42
N ASP A 221 2.60 24.12 12.43
CA ASP A 221 1.74 23.23 13.23
C ASP A 221 1.48 21.91 12.46
N VAL A 222 2.54 21.10 12.33
CA VAL A 222 2.49 19.81 11.64
C VAL A 222 3.17 18.73 12.48
N GLY A 223 2.55 17.57 12.62
CA GLY A 223 3.24 16.38 13.12
C GLY A 223 4.26 15.89 12.08
N LEU A 224 5.41 15.40 12.51
CA LEU A 224 6.44 14.88 11.61
C LEU A 224 6.85 13.48 12.03
N VAL A 225 6.76 12.52 11.09
CA VAL A 225 7.33 11.18 11.26
C VAL A 225 8.46 10.98 10.26
N ILE A 226 9.62 10.59 10.78
CA ILE A 226 10.83 10.30 10.01
C ILE A 226 11.11 8.81 10.14
N ALA A 227 11.12 8.10 9.03
CA ALA A 227 11.29 6.66 9.01
C ALA A 227 12.45 6.24 8.12
N GLY A 228 13.19 5.21 8.52
CA GLY A 228 14.32 4.70 7.76
C GLY A 228 14.92 3.43 8.33
N GLU A 229 16.08 3.06 7.83
CA GLU A 229 16.88 1.95 8.35
C GLU A 229 17.57 2.30 9.70
N PRO A 230 18.07 1.32 10.46
CA PRO A 230 18.73 1.57 11.75
C PRO A 230 19.87 2.59 11.71
N LYS A 231 20.53 2.75 10.55
CA LYS A 231 21.56 3.78 10.36
C LYS A 231 21.02 5.20 10.52
N LEU A 232 19.71 5.44 10.27
CA LEU A 232 19.07 6.74 10.46
C LEU A 232 19.18 7.23 11.90
N GLU A 233 18.98 6.35 12.87
CA GLU A 233 19.10 6.71 14.30
C GLU A 233 20.51 7.19 14.64
N ALA A 234 21.53 6.48 14.18
CA ALA A 234 22.93 6.88 14.38
C ALA A 234 23.24 8.22 13.68
N GLN A 235 22.71 8.41 12.48
CA GLN A 235 22.88 9.67 11.73
C GLN A 235 22.22 10.85 12.44
N ILE A 236 21.00 10.68 12.96
CA ILE A 236 20.28 11.73 13.69
C ILE A 236 21.03 12.08 14.97
N LYS A 237 21.47 11.10 15.76
CA LYS A 237 22.23 11.31 16.99
C LYS A 237 23.57 12.00 16.74
N THR A 238 24.24 11.70 15.65
CA THR A 238 25.58 12.22 15.35
C THR A 238 25.54 13.58 14.67
N TYR A 239 24.68 13.77 13.68
CA TYR A 239 24.69 14.95 12.82
C TYR A 239 23.57 15.94 13.11
N LEU A 240 22.52 15.53 13.81
CA LEU A 240 21.29 16.30 14.02
C LEU A 240 20.87 16.32 15.50
N VAL A 241 21.83 16.57 16.40
CA VAL A 241 21.60 16.55 17.86
C VAL A 241 20.39 17.40 18.28
N ARG A 242 20.20 18.57 17.64
CA ARG A 242 19.05 19.43 17.91
C ARG A 242 17.71 18.79 17.55
N MET A 243 17.68 17.94 16.52
CA MET A 243 16.49 17.17 16.14
C MET A 243 16.31 15.97 17.08
N ALA A 244 17.40 15.29 17.44
CA ALA A 244 17.37 14.16 18.38
C ALA A 244 16.73 14.54 19.73
N ASN A 245 17.01 15.75 20.22
CA ASN A 245 16.46 16.26 21.49
C ASN A 245 14.97 16.66 21.41
N ARG A 246 14.34 16.59 20.24
CA ARG A 246 12.93 16.93 20.01
C ARG A 246 12.08 15.74 19.66
N VAL A 247 12.65 14.53 19.71
CA VAL A 247 11.92 13.31 19.40
C VAL A 247 10.98 12.99 20.56
N ASP A 248 9.67 13.07 20.30
CA ASP A 248 8.62 12.77 21.28
C ASP A 248 8.25 11.29 21.25
N PHE A 249 8.26 10.68 20.05
CA PHE A 249 7.81 9.31 19.84
C PHE A 249 8.84 8.50 19.06
N TYR A 250 9.08 7.27 19.50
CA TYR A 250 10.09 6.41 18.89
C TYR A 250 9.60 4.97 18.78
N ALA A 251 9.78 4.36 17.62
CA ALA A 251 9.56 2.93 17.42
C ALA A 251 10.74 2.27 16.69
N SER A 252 11.26 1.20 17.27
CA SER A 252 12.22 0.30 16.62
C SER A 252 11.55 -1.04 16.39
N LEU A 253 11.37 -1.41 15.11
CA LEU A 253 10.67 -2.62 14.75
C LEU A 253 11.57 -3.84 14.96
N ARG A 254 10.95 -4.95 15.39
CA ARG A 254 11.65 -6.18 15.77
C ARG A 254 11.44 -7.34 14.80
N GLY A 255 10.56 -7.14 13.80
CA GLY A 255 10.14 -8.20 12.89
C GLY A 255 9.03 -9.08 13.46
N LEU A 256 8.62 -10.09 12.71
CA LEU A 256 7.53 -10.99 13.10
C LEU A 256 7.93 -11.93 14.25
N SER A 257 7.01 -12.12 15.18
CA SER A 257 7.08 -13.20 16.16
C SER A 257 6.49 -14.50 15.59
N PRO A 258 6.84 -15.68 16.19
CA PRO A 258 6.25 -16.95 15.75
C PRO A 258 4.72 -16.99 15.79
N SER A 259 4.11 -16.37 16.79
CA SER A 259 2.64 -16.26 16.91
C SER A 259 2.02 -15.36 15.85
N GLU A 260 2.71 -14.29 15.45
CA GLU A 260 2.25 -13.43 14.36
C GLU A 260 2.36 -14.14 13.01
N VAL A 261 3.38 -14.96 12.80
CA VAL A 261 3.48 -15.81 11.60
C VAL A 261 2.32 -16.81 11.56
N GLU A 262 1.98 -17.45 12.68
CA GLU A 262 0.81 -18.34 12.75
C GLU A 262 -0.48 -17.60 12.42
N GLY A 263 -0.70 -16.44 13.03
CA GLY A 263 -1.88 -15.60 12.77
C GLY A 263 -1.97 -15.15 11.31
N TYR A 264 -0.84 -14.83 10.69
CA TYR A 264 -0.79 -14.45 9.27
C TYR A 264 -1.11 -15.62 8.34
N LEU A 265 -0.81 -16.84 8.77
CA LEU A 265 -0.95 -18.07 7.99
C LEU A 265 -2.25 -18.84 8.28
N THR A 266 -3.16 -18.32 9.11
CA THR A 266 -4.36 -19.03 9.58
C THR A 266 -5.23 -19.59 8.44
N ASP A 267 -5.31 -18.87 7.33
CA ASP A 267 -6.14 -19.27 6.17
C ASP A 267 -5.45 -20.27 5.24
N PHE A 268 -4.20 -20.64 5.53
CA PHE A 268 -3.43 -21.56 4.70
C PHE A 268 -3.51 -22.99 5.22
N ARG A 269 -3.66 -23.97 4.33
CA ARG A 269 -3.48 -25.39 4.66
C ARG A 269 -1.99 -25.70 4.64
N ILE A 270 -1.39 -25.81 5.81
CA ILE A 270 0.05 -25.99 5.97
C ILE A 270 0.30 -27.23 6.84
N GLU A 271 1.20 -28.10 6.41
CA GLU A 271 1.68 -29.19 7.25
C GLU A 271 2.43 -28.67 8.48
N PRO A 272 2.36 -29.37 9.65
CA PRO A 272 3.02 -28.91 10.87
C PRO A 272 4.53 -28.64 10.69
N GLU A 273 5.23 -29.50 9.97
CA GLU A 273 6.66 -29.34 9.68
C GLU A 273 6.95 -28.13 8.78
N ALA A 274 6.10 -27.91 7.79
CA ALA A 274 6.19 -26.75 6.89
C ALA A 274 5.94 -25.44 7.65
N LEU A 275 5.03 -25.44 8.63
CA LEU A 275 4.77 -24.28 9.48
C LEU A 275 5.99 -23.93 10.36
N VAL A 276 6.66 -24.95 10.91
CA VAL A 276 7.90 -24.75 11.67
C VAL A 276 8.97 -24.11 10.80
N GLU A 277 9.13 -24.59 9.58
CA GLU A 277 10.11 -24.06 8.62
C GLU A 277 9.80 -22.60 8.23
N LEU A 278 8.53 -22.27 7.95
CA LEU A 278 8.13 -20.89 7.65
C LEU A 278 8.38 -19.95 8.82
N LYS A 279 8.09 -20.37 10.06
CA LYS A 279 8.40 -19.60 11.27
C LYS A 279 9.89 -19.37 11.42
N ALA A 280 10.70 -20.45 11.29
CA ALA A 280 12.15 -20.35 11.41
C ALA A 280 12.73 -19.34 10.41
N ARG A 281 12.24 -19.33 9.17
CA ARG A 281 12.67 -18.38 8.13
C ARG A 281 12.19 -16.97 8.39
N ALA A 282 10.91 -16.78 8.70
CA ALA A 282 10.33 -15.44 8.89
C ALA A 282 10.86 -14.75 10.14
N CYS A 283 11.14 -15.50 11.22
CA CYS A 283 11.58 -14.96 12.51
C CYS A 283 13.11 -14.94 12.67
N ASN A 284 13.89 -15.36 11.67
CA ASN A 284 15.34 -15.32 11.76
C ASN A 284 15.84 -13.86 11.94
N MET A 285 16.58 -13.60 12.99
CA MET A 285 17.03 -12.24 13.34
C MET A 285 18.00 -11.62 12.32
N GLN A 286 18.65 -12.41 11.48
CA GLN A 286 19.62 -11.92 10.50
C GLN A 286 19.00 -11.75 9.11
N THR A 287 18.26 -12.75 8.65
CA THR A 287 17.74 -12.85 7.28
C THR A 287 16.22 -12.84 7.22
N GLY A 288 15.54 -13.14 8.34
CA GLY A 288 14.08 -13.21 8.41
C GLY A 288 13.41 -11.84 8.33
N CYS A 289 12.32 -11.78 7.62
CA CYS A 289 11.50 -10.58 7.56
C CYS A 289 10.14 -10.89 6.93
N PHE A 290 9.20 -9.96 7.09
CA PHE A 290 7.88 -10.07 6.48
C PHE A 290 7.95 -10.19 4.94
N ARG A 291 8.86 -9.44 4.30
CA ARG A 291 9.09 -9.52 2.85
C ARG A 291 9.52 -10.91 2.39
N LEU A 292 10.39 -11.57 3.17
CA LEU A 292 10.84 -12.93 2.85
C LEU A 292 9.68 -13.94 2.94
N LEU A 293 8.87 -13.82 4.00
CA LEU A 293 7.67 -14.65 4.17
C LEU A 293 6.70 -14.47 3.00
N ASP A 294 6.35 -13.22 2.68
CA ASP A 294 5.41 -12.89 1.61
C ASP A 294 5.89 -13.39 0.22
N ARG A 295 7.17 -13.19 -0.08
CA ARG A 295 7.77 -13.70 -1.32
C ARG A 295 7.77 -15.23 -1.37
N THR A 296 8.07 -15.90 -0.25
CA THR A 296 8.02 -17.37 -0.17
C THR A 296 6.60 -17.86 -0.42
N LEU A 297 5.60 -17.26 0.23
CA LEU A 297 4.20 -17.61 0.04
C LEU A 297 3.69 -17.33 -1.39
N SER A 298 4.15 -16.26 -2.00
CA SER A 298 3.81 -15.94 -3.39
C SER A 298 4.31 -17.03 -4.36
N ASN A 299 5.53 -17.51 -4.16
CA ASN A 299 6.08 -18.62 -4.96
C ASN A 299 5.38 -19.95 -4.62
N VAL A 300 5.11 -20.23 -3.33
CA VAL A 300 4.34 -21.41 -2.91
C VAL A 300 2.98 -21.45 -3.59
N ARG A 301 2.23 -20.34 -3.59
CA ARG A 301 0.94 -20.26 -4.29
C ARG A 301 1.04 -20.60 -5.77
N ARG A 302 2.09 -20.09 -6.43
CA ARG A 302 2.32 -20.38 -7.84
C ARG A 302 2.58 -21.88 -8.06
N ILE A 303 3.41 -22.51 -7.23
CA ILE A 303 3.70 -23.95 -7.31
C ILE A 303 2.43 -24.76 -7.07
N LEU A 304 1.67 -24.47 -6.00
CA LEU A 304 0.42 -25.17 -5.70
C LEU A 304 -0.59 -25.06 -6.83
N LYS A 305 -0.68 -23.88 -7.47
CA LYS A 305 -1.55 -23.70 -8.64
C LYS A 305 -1.09 -24.52 -9.86
N GLU A 306 0.22 -24.66 -10.06
CA GLU A 306 0.80 -25.42 -11.17
C GLU A 306 0.69 -26.95 -10.93
N THR A 307 0.80 -27.41 -9.68
CA THR A 307 0.75 -28.85 -9.32
C THR A 307 -0.66 -29.35 -9.01
N GLY A 308 -1.63 -28.46 -8.77
CA GLY A 308 -2.97 -28.81 -8.30
C GLY A 308 -3.03 -29.25 -6.85
N GLU A 309 -1.93 -29.06 -6.07
CA GLU A 309 -1.88 -29.35 -4.64
C GLU A 309 -2.54 -28.24 -3.85
N GLU A 310 -3.20 -28.58 -2.72
CA GLU A 310 -3.86 -27.61 -1.85
C GLU A 310 -3.10 -27.36 -0.52
N THR A 311 -2.11 -28.18 -0.21
CA THR A 311 -1.41 -28.16 1.08
C THR A 311 0.05 -27.76 0.91
N VAL A 312 0.49 -26.84 1.74
CA VAL A 312 1.90 -26.41 1.78
C VAL A 312 2.74 -27.43 2.53
N THR A 313 3.74 -27.97 1.87
CA THR A 313 4.69 -28.96 2.40
C THR A 313 6.09 -28.35 2.52
N VAL A 314 6.98 -29.00 3.25
CA VAL A 314 8.41 -28.63 3.30
C VAL A 314 9.04 -28.65 1.90
N LYS A 315 8.63 -29.60 1.06
CA LYS A 315 9.08 -29.71 -0.34
C LYS A 315 8.69 -28.48 -1.17
N THR A 316 7.43 -28.05 -1.07
CA THR A 316 6.94 -26.84 -1.75
C THR A 316 7.68 -25.57 -1.30
N ILE A 317 8.00 -25.45 0.01
CA ILE A 317 8.79 -24.33 0.54
C ILE A 317 10.22 -24.37 0.00
N ALA A 318 10.86 -25.55 -0.04
CA ALA A 318 12.20 -25.69 -0.59
C ALA A 318 12.24 -25.32 -2.08
N GLN A 319 11.26 -25.75 -2.86
CA GLN A 319 11.10 -25.39 -4.27
C GLN A 319 10.86 -23.90 -4.45
N ALA A 320 9.98 -23.28 -3.65
CA ALA A 320 9.74 -21.85 -3.66
C ALA A 320 11.01 -21.05 -3.33
N SER A 321 11.83 -21.57 -2.41
CA SER A 321 13.09 -20.92 -2.02
C SER A 321 14.15 -20.98 -3.11
N SER A 322 14.21 -22.08 -3.87
CA SER A 322 15.17 -22.19 -4.99
C SER A 322 14.89 -21.18 -6.12
N MET A 323 13.69 -20.60 -6.15
CA MET A 323 13.30 -19.53 -7.09
C MET A 323 13.72 -18.14 -6.61
N MET A 324 14.29 -18.02 -5.43
CA MET A 324 14.67 -16.75 -4.83
C MET A 324 16.19 -16.70 -4.58
N MET A 325 16.76 -15.51 -4.74
CA MET A 325 18.07 -15.21 -4.20
C MET A 325 17.89 -14.88 -2.71
N LEU A 326 18.40 -15.76 -1.85
CA LEU A 326 18.36 -15.65 -0.39
C LEU A 326 19.72 -15.22 0.15
#